data_0d3f25bf2d04ed783c73dc79d94dcfb2
#
_entry.id   0d3f25bf2d04ed783c73dc79d94dcfb2
#
_cell.length_a   1.000
_cell.length_b   1.000
_cell.length_c   1.000
_cell.angle_alpha   90.00
_cell.angle_beta   90.00
_cell.angle_gamma   90.00
#
_symmetry.space_group_name_H-M   'P 1'
#
loop_
_entity.id
_entity.type
_entity.pdbx_description
1 polymer ?
#
loop_
_entity_poly.entity_id
_entity_poly.type
_entity_poly.pdbx_seq_one_letter_code
_entity_poly.pdbx_strand_id
1 'polypeptide(L)'
;EVKVTEGPDGKVEISEGEYTSEGFAIGGLDPLATYSAGIACWYTGPDPIEQNYPRFMFSGSYVEALRHDVTGYENPYDPTINSNIVVNNTDGSIVGYKYFNFDKTNGLECDLMLALEAVPAGIDGTIDIMVDSPWESCGGKKVGSMKLVKEMPKKKRVPLADVSSLTELKGKHAIYLVISSEVKSQSVCEIHTIGFRKK
;
A
#
# COMPACT_ATOMS: atom_id res chain seq x y z
N GLU A 1 8.58 -13.56 -5.73
CA GLU A 1 9.37 -14.42 -4.84
C GLU A 1 8.82 -15.84 -4.88
N VAL A 2 9.69 -16.84 -4.86
CA VAL A 2 9.33 -18.25 -4.69
C VAL A 2 10.28 -18.86 -3.65
N LYS A 3 9.77 -19.79 -2.83
CA LYS A 3 10.60 -20.58 -1.92
C LYS A 3 10.97 -21.87 -2.61
N VAL A 4 12.25 -22.20 -2.59
CA VAL A 4 12.77 -23.46 -3.08
C VAL A 4 13.25 -24.25 -1.87
N THR A 5 12.69 -25.44 -1.66
CA THR A 5 13.06 -26.35 -0.58
C THR A 5 13.50 -27.70 -1.15
N GLU A 6 14.56 -28.28 -0.61
CA GLU A 6 14.99 -29.61 -0.97
C GLU A 6 14.69 -30.56 0.19
N GLY A 7 13.90 -31.58 -0.11
CA GLY A 7 13.56 -32.63 0.86
C GLY A 7 14.71 -33.57 1.10
N PRO A 8 14.64 -34.41 2.19
CA PRO A 8 15.68 -35.41 2.53
C PRO A 8 15.90 -36.47 1.43
N ASP A 9 14.95 -36.63 0.54
CA ASP A 9 14.99 -37.54 -0.62
C ASP A 9 15.56 -36.87 -1.90
N GLY A 10 16.06 -35.64 -1.78
CA GLY A 10 16.63 -34.87 -2.88
C GLY A 10 15.56 -34.29 -3.84
N LYS A 11 14.28 -34.37 -3.50
CA LYS A 11 13.23 -33.70 -4.27
C LYS A 11 13.22 -32.22 -3.97
N VAL A 12 13.13 -31.44 -5.03
CA VAL A 12 12.98 -29.99 -4.96
C VAL A 12 11.50 -29.62 -5.07
N GLU A 13 11.02 -28.89 -4.07
CA GLU A 13 9.69 -28.29 -4.08
C GLU A 13 9.83 -26.78 -4.27
N ILE A 14 8.99 -26.23 -5.14
CA ILE A 14 8.92 -24.79 -5.42
C ILE A 14 7.53 -24.31 -5.02
N SER A 15 7.48 -23.31 -4.15
CA SER A 15 6.20 -22.70 -3.73
C SER A 15 5.54 -21.95 -4.87
N GLU A 16 4.27 -21.59 -4.69
CA GLU A 16 3.64 -20.59 -5.55
C GLU A 16 4.45 -19.29 -5.54
N GLY A 17 4.44 -18.60 -6.70
CA GLY A 17 5.08 -17.30 -6.85
C GLY A 17 4.28 -16.21 -6.16
N GLU A 18 4.96 -15.32 -5.45
CA GLU A 18 4.36 -14.15 -4.82
C GLU A 18 4.97 -12.87 -5.39
N TYR A 19 4.09 -11.92 -5.76
CA TYR A 19 4.49 -10.58 -6.17
C TYR A 19 4.53 -9.66 -4.94
N THR A 20 5.68 -9.00 -4.71
CA THR A 20 5.90 -8.16 -3.53
C THR A 20 6.33 -6.75 -3.93
N SER A 21 6.04 -5.76 -3.06
CA SER A 21 6.50 -4.37 -3.21
C SER A 21 8.00 -4.21 -2.94
N GLU A 22 8.60 -5.16 -2.23
CA GLU A 22 10.04 -5.12 -1.90
C GLU A 22 10.94 -5.50 -3.09
N GLY A 23 10.35 -6.05 -4.16
CA GLY A 23 11.10 -6.51 -5.33
C GLY A 23 12.13 -7.56 -4.94
N PHE A 24 13.41 -7.29 -5.21
CA PHE A 24 14.52 -8.19 -4.85
C PHE A 24 15.07 -7.97 -3.43
N ALA A 25 14.53 -7.02 -2.67
CA ALA A 25 14.95 -6.73 -1.31
C ALA A 25 14.27 -7.70 -0.33
N ILE A 26 14.72 -8.94 -0.28
CA ILE A 26 14.14 -10.02 0.53
C ILE A 26 14.09 -9.74 2.05
N GLY A 27 14.76 -8.69 2.50
CA GLY A 27 14.74 -8.22 3.90
C GLY A 27 13.50 -7.42 4.29
N GLY A 28 12.64 -7.11 3.34
CA GLY A 28 11.49 -6.24 3.53
C GLY A 28 11.81 -4.75 3.45
N LEU A 29 10.77 -3.95 3.20
CA LEU A 29 10.83 -2.49 3.18
C LEU A 29 11.13 -1.95 4.58
N ASP A 30 11.90 -0.88 4.65
CA ASP A 30 12.12 -0.15 5.90
C ASP A 30 10.88 0.70 6.23
N PRO A 31 10.17 0.46 7.34
CA PRO A 31 9.01 1.26 7.70
C PRO A 31 9.33 2.76 7.84
N LEU A 32 10.56 3.11 8.25
CA LEU A 32 10.96 4.50 8.47
C LEU A 32 11.47 5.21 7.21
N ALA A 33 11.52 4.53 6.07
CA ALA A 33 11.77 5.13 4.78
C ALA A 33 10.45 5.59 4.13
N THR A 34 10.58 6.50 3.15
CA THR A 34 9.44 6.96 2.33
C THR A 34 9.58 6.38 0.93
N TYR A 35 8.50 5.79 0.45
CA TYR A 35 8.45 5.12 -0.84
C TYR A 35 7.41 5.76 -1.76
N SER A 36 7.61 5.65 -3.07
CA SER A 36 6.55 5.93 -4.03
C SER A 36 5.35 5.00 -3.78
N ALA A 37 4.13 5.55 -3.82
CA ALA A 37 2.93 4.74 -3.69
C ALA A 37 2.78 3.71 -4.83
N GLY A 38 3.39 3.97 -5.97
CA GLY A 38 3.37 3.09 -7.14
C GLY A 38 4.10 1.77 -6.97
N ILE A 39 4.81 1.54 -5.86
CA ILE A 39 5.35 0.20 -5.53
C ILE A 39 4.28 -0.78 -5.03
N ALA A 40 3.02 -0.34 -4.92
CA ALA A 40 1.93 -1.24 -4.53
C ALA A 40 1.93 -2.51 -5.37
N CYS A 41 1.84 -3.66 -4.72
CA CYS A 41 1.80 -4.98 -5.38
C CYS A 41 0.39 -5.57 -5.43
N TRP A 42 -0.57 -4.93 -4.77
CA TRP A 42 -1.96 -5.32 -4.75
C TRP A 42 -2.83 -4.08 -4.88
N TYR A 43 -3.71 -4.06 -5.86
CA TYR A 43 -4.73 -3.02 -5.99
C TYR A 43 -5.98 -3.60 -6.64
N THR A 44 -7.14 -3.30 -6.04
CA THR A 44 -8.44 -3.80 -6.48
C THR A 44 -9.48 -2.69 -6.41
N GLY A 45 -10.58 -2.89 -7.12
CA GLY A 45 -11.76 -2.06 -7.04
C GLY A 45 -12.92 -2.75 -6.34
N PRO A 46 -14.03 -2.02 -6.11
CA PRO A 46 -15.19 -2.53 -5.39
C PRO A 46 -16.00 -3.57 -6.18
N ASP A 47 -15.99 -3.47 -7.49
CA ASP A 47 -16.83 -4.33 -8.32
C ASP A 47 -16.10 -5.60 -8.73
N PRO A 48 -16.71 -6.78 -8.51
CA PRO A 48 -16.29 -7.96 -9.23
C PRO A 48 -16.40 -7.63 -10.73
N ILE A 49 -15.36 -7.94 -11.46
CA ILE A 49 -15.24 -7.70 -12.88
C ILE A 49 -16.50 -8.20 -13.59
N GLU A 50 -17.44 -7.33 -13.91
CA GLU A 50 -18.37 -7.61 -14.97
C GLU A 50 -17.53 -7.72 -16.24
N GLN A 51 -17.60 -8.88 -16.89
CA GLN A 51 -16.71 -9.37 -17.94
C GLN A 51 -16.65 -8.52 -19.23
N ASN A 52 -16.83 -7.23 -19.16
CA ASN A 52 -16.72 -6.33 -20.30
C ASN A 52 -15.36 -5.65 -20.30
N TYR A 53 -14.43 -6.28 -21.01
CA TYR A 53 -13.19 -5.69 -21.47
C TYR A 53 -13.49 -4.34 -22.16
N PRO A 54 -12.88 -3.21 -21.80
CA PRO A 54 -11.72 -2.95 -20.95
C PRO A 54 -12.05 -2.32 -19.56
N ARG A 55 -13.22 -2.53 -19.04
CA ARG A 55 -13.76 -1.88 -17.83
C ARG A 55 -13.00 -2.24 -16.54
N PHE A 56 -12.43 -3.43 -16.51
CA PHE A 56 -11.66 -3.89 -15.36
C PHE A 56 -10.44 -3.01 -15.03
N MET A 57 -9.95 -2.26 -16.02
CA MET A 57 -8.77 -1.40 -15.83
C MET A 57 -9.07 -0.14 -15.02
N PHE A 58 -10.34 0.20 -14.78
CA PHE A 58 -10.70 1.53 -14.23
C PHE A 58 -11.72 1.48 -13.10
N SER A 59 -12.15 0.32 -12.66
CA SER A 59 -13.17 0.19 -11.60
C SER A 59 -12.65 0.45 -10.19
N GLY A 60 -11.34 0.52 -10.00
CA GLY A 60 -10.70 0.75 -8.70
C GLY A 60 -9.31 1.35 -8.85
N SER A 61 -8.53 1.25 -7.79
CA SER A 61 -7.17 1.79 -7.75
C SER A 61 -6.27 1.19 -8.82
N TYR A 62 -5.42 2.01 -9.42
CA TYR A 62 -4.35 1.58 -10.32
C TYR A 62 -3.13 2.50 -10.19
N VAL A 63 -2.01 2.04 -10.71
CA VAL A 63 -0.74 2.78 -10.70
C VAL A 63 -0.62 3.61 -11.98
N GLU A 64 -0.33 4.90 -11.83
CA GLU A 64 -0.09 5.83 -12.93
C GLU A 64 1.32 6.44 -12.82
N ALA A 65 2.02 6.54 -13.95
CA ALA A 65 3.30 7.22 -13.99
C ALA A 65 3.10 8.73 -13.90
N LEU A 66 3.74 9.34 -12.92
CA LEU A 66 3.67 10.80 -12.73
C LEU A 66 4.47 11.56 -13.78
N ARG A 67 5.48 10.92 -14.36
CA ARG A 67 6.37 11.48 -15.38
C ARG A 67 6.68 10.45 -16.44
N HIS A 68 6.34 10.75 -17.65
CA HIS A 68 6.67 9.92 -18.82
C HIS A 68 8.04 10.26 -19.43
N ASP A 69 8.69 11.33 -18.96
CA ASP A 69 9.94 11.87 -19.52
C ASP A 69 11.20 11.47 -18.74
N VAL A 70 11.05 10.70 -17.68
CA VAL A 70 12.20 10.23 -16.89
C VAL A 70 12.84 9.04 -17.60
N THR A 71 13.84 9.33 -18.43
CA THR A 71 14.70 8.36 -19.11
C THR A 71 15.93 8.03 -18.26
N GLY A 72 15.86 7.80 -17.06
CA GLY A 72 17.03 7.52 -16.23
C GLY A 72 16.64 6.64 -15.08
N TYR A 73 16.36 5.38 -15.37
CA TYR A 73 16.35 4.37 -14.35
C TYR A 73 17.79 4.04 -13.96
N GLU A 74 18.41 4.90 -13.16
CA GLU A 74 19.73 4.60 -12.59
C GLU A 74 19.67 3.33 -11.75
N ASN A 75 18.53 3.10 -11.10
CA ASN A 75 18.21 1.84 -10.43
C ASN A 75 16.71 1.55 -10.55
N PRO A 76 16.25 0.76 -11.53
CA PRO A 76 14.83 0.44 -11.71
C PRO A 76 14.23 -0.37 -10.54
N TYR A 77 15.05 -0.87 -9.65
CA TYR A 77 14.64 -1.67 -8.48
C TYR A 77 14.64 -0.89 -7.17
N ASP A 78 15.04 0.38 -7.18
CA ASP A 78 14.99 1.21 -6.00
C ASP A 78 13.58 1.81 -5.83
N PRO A 79 12.78 1.31 -4.87
CA PRO A 79 11.41 1.78 -4.68
C PRO A 79 11.34 3.24 -4.17
N THR A 80 12.46 3.81 -3.68
CA THR A 80 12.50 5.18 -3.18
C THR A 80 12.54 6.21 -4.30
N ILE A 81 13.00 5.84 -5.48
CA ILE A 81 13.10 6.75 -6.64
C ILE A 81 11.95 6.59 -7.63
N ASN A 82 11.11 5.59 -7.46
CA ASN A 82 9.92 5.40 -8.28
C ASN A 82 8.95 6.58 -8.06
N SER A 83 8.57 7.28 -9.12
CA SER A 83 7.67 8.43 -9.08
C SER A 83 6.22 8.11 -9.46
N ASN A 84 5.86 6.83 -9.55
CA ASN A 84 4.51 6.42 -9.86
C ASN A 84 3.59 6.64 -8.65
N ILE A 85 2.33 6.95 -8.94
CA ILE A 85 1.30 7.21 -7.94
C ILE A 85 0.17 6.20 -8.03
N VAL A 86 -0.60 6.07 -6.96
CA VAL A 86 -1.85 5.30 -6.99
C VAL A 86 -3.02 6.26 -7.11
N VAL A 87 -3.80 6.07 -8.15
CA VAL A 87 -4.95 6.91 -8.50
C VAL A 87 -6.25 6.10 -8.50
N ASN A 88 -7.38 6.80 -8.69
CA ASN A 88 -8.71 6.21 -8.76
C ASN A 88 -9.08 5.39 -7.50
N ASN A 89 -8.72 5.92 -6.33
CA ASN A 89 -9.02 5.32 -5.04
C ASN A 89 -10.49 5.55 -4.67
N THR A 90 -11.39 4.75 -5.24
CA THR A 90 -12.85 4.84 -5.04
C THR A 90 -13.30 4.05 -3.80
N ASP A 91 -14.56 4.18 -3.42
CA ASP A 91 -15.15 3.35 -2.37
C ASP A 91 -14.95 1.85 -2.65
N GLY A 92 -14.52 1.10 -1.64
CA GLY A 92 -14.22 -0.34 -1.75
C GLY A 92 -12.87 -0.68 -2.40
N SER A 93 -12.10 0.31 -2.85
CA SER A 93 -10.75 0.07 -3.34
C SER A 93 -9.81 -0.38 -2.24
N ILE A 94 -8.88 -1.26 -2.59
CA ILE A 94 -7.84 -1.78 -1.69
C ILE A 94 -6.49 -1.62 -2.38
N VAL A 95 -5.52 -1.06 -1.65
CA VAL A 95 -4.13 -0.93 -2.08
C VAL A 95 -3.23 -1.62 -1.07
N GLY A 96 -2.39 -2.54 -1.52
CA GLY A 96 -1.55 -3.35 -0.63
C GLY A 96 -0.07 -3.25 -0.94
N TYR A 97 0.71 -3.25 0.12
CA TYR A 97 2.17 -3.21 0.12
C TYR A 97 2.73 -4.40 0.88
N LYS A 98 3.55 -5.19 0.27
CA LYS A 98 4.18 -6.39 0.83
C LYS A 98 5.68 -6.34 0.62
N TYR A 99 6.47 -6.43 1.62
CA TYR A 99 6.23 -6.47 3.06
C TYR A 99 7.05 -5.37 3.71
N PHE A 100 6.53 -4.71 4.73
CA PHE A 100 7.32 -3.88 5.62
C PHE A 100 7.93 -4.73 6.73
N ASN A 101 9.21 -4.51 7.05
CA ASN A 101 9.89 -5.21 8.14
C ASN A 101 9.86 -4.37 9.41
N PHE A 102 8.99 -4.75 10.34
CA PHE A 102 8.77 -4.03 11.59
C PHE A 102 9.79 -4.33 12.69
N ASP A 103 10.79 -5.19 12.47
CA ASP A 103 11.87 -5.38 13.44
C ASP A 103 12.58 -4.07 13.78
N LYS A 104 12.65 -3.13 12.84
CA LYS A 104 13.26 -1.80 13.04
C LYS A 104 12.42 -0.85 13.90
N THR A 105 11.13 -1.14 14.07
CA THR A 105 10.20 -0.31 14.85
C THR A 105 9.66 -1.05 16.06
N ASN A 106 10.00 -2.32 16.24
CA ASN A 106 9.59 -3.10 17.39
C ASN A 106 10.15 -2.53 18.68
N GLY A 107 9.28 -2.31 19.65
CA GLY A 107 9.64 -1.76 20.95
C GLY A 107 9.97 -0.25 20.95
N LEU A 108 9.58 0.50 19.91
CA LEU A 108 9.68 1.95 19.94
C LEU A 108 8.82 2.52 21.08
N GLU A 109 9.42 3.35 21.92
CA GLU A 109 8.76 4.09 23.01
C GLU A 109 8.16 5.43 22.52
N CYS A 110 7.60 5.44 21.31
CA CYS A 110 6.97 6.62 20.74
C CYS A 110 5.83 6.21 19.80
N ASP A 111 4.92 7.14 19.55
CA ASP A 111 3.84 6.94 18.58
C ASP A 111 4.41 6.70 17.19
N LEU A 112 3.88 5.68 16.51
CA LEU A 112 4.16 5.42 15.10
C LEU A 112 2.97 5.88 14.26
N MET A 113 3.25 6.76 13.31
CA MET A 113 2.27 7.36 12.43
C MET A 113 2.48 6.88 11.00
N LEU A 114 1.42 6.37 10.34
CA LEU A 114 1.43 6.23 8.89
C LEU A 114 1.33 7.62 8.26
N ALA A 115 2.22 7.93 7.32
CA ALA A 115 2.24 9.15 6.54
C ALA A 115 2.01 8.82 5.06
N LEU A 116 0.91 9.34 4.49
CA LEU A 116 0.63 9.28 3.07
C LEU A 116 0.79 10.68 2.47
N GLU A 117 1.65 10.86 1.48
CA GLU A 117 1.54 12.06 0.66
C GLU A 117 0.38 11.88 -0.31
N ALA A 118 -0.68 12.68 -0.15
CA ALA A 118 -1.92 12.53 -0.90
C ALA A 118 -2.46 13.85 -1.43
N VAL A 119 -3.22 13.78 -2.53
CA VAL A 119 -4.03 14.88 -3.06
C VAL A 119 -5.50 14.52 -2.89
N PRO A 120 -6.23 15.12 -1.91
CA PRO A 120 -7.66 14.89 -1.73
C PRO A 120 -8.45 15.34 -2.95
N ALA A 121 -9.49 14.59 -3.31
CA ALA A 121 -10.33 14.88 -4.48
C ALA A 121 -11.50 15.83 -4.17
N GLY A 122 -11.69 16.22 -2.92
CA GLY A 122 -12.78 17.12 -2.49
C GLY A 122 -14.09 16.39 -2.22
N ILE A 123 -14.01 15.15 -1.79
CA ILE A 123 -15.11 14.35 -1.25
C ILE A 123 -14.71 13.75 0.09
N ASP A 124 -15.71 13.40 0.88
CA ASP A 124 -15.46 12.71 2.14
C ASP A 124 -15.07 11.26 1.89
N GLY A 125 -14.06 10.79 2.62
CA GLY A 125 -13.62 9.42 2.56
C GLY A 125 -12.79 9.03 3.77
N THR A 126 -12.62 7.73 3.92
CA THR A 126 -11.80 7.13 4.96
C THR A 126 -10.85 6.13 4.34
N ILE A 127 -9.62 6.11 4.82
CA ILE A 127 -8.61 5.10 4.49
C ILE A 127 -8.34 4.33 5.78
N ASP A 128 -8.82 3.10 5.86
CA ASP A 128 -8.52 2.19 6.95
C ASP A 128 -7.20 1.49 6.69
N ILE A 129 -6.35 1.42 7.70
CA ILE A 129 -5.05 0.77 7.64
C ILE A 129 -5.19 -0.63 8.26
N MET A 130 -4.98 -1.64 7.44
CA MET A 130 -5.06 -3.05 7.82
C MET A 130 -3.68 -3.69 7.76
N VAL A 131 -3.41 -4.64 8.63
CA VAL A 131 -2.18 -5.45 8.63
C VAL A 131 -2.50 -6.89 8.27
N ASP A 132 -1.62 -7.51 7.48
CA ASP A 132 -1.61 -8.91 7.00
C ASP A 132 -2.74 -9.29 6.02
N SER A 133 -3.92 -8.75 6.18
CA SER A 133 -5.03 -8.94 5.23
C SER A 133 -5.92 -7.69 5.20
N PRO A 134 -6.54 -7.35 4.06
CA PRO A 134 -7.51 -6.27 4.00
C PRO A 134 -8.87 -6.63 4.63
N TRP A 135 -9.08 -7.90 4.98
CA TRP A 135 -10.33 -8.42 5.56
C TRP A 135 -10.09 -9.06 6.91
N GLU A 136 -10.86 -8.65 7.91
CA GLU A 136 -10.83 -9.26 9.25
C GLU A 136 -11.18 -10.75 9.22
N SER A 137 -12.12 -11.14 8.35
CA SER A 137 -12.50 -12.55 8.13
C SER A 137 -11.34 -13.43 7.62
N CYS A 138 -10.32 -12.82 7.04
CA CYS A 138 -9.10 -13.48 6.55
C CYS A 138 -7.87 -13.22 7.44
N GLY A 139 -8.10 -12.87 8.71
CA GLY A 139 -7.04 -12.64 9.69
C GLY A 139 -6.44 -11.23 9.67
N GLY A 140 -6.97 -10.32 8.88
CA GLY A 140 -6.56 -8.92 8.89
C GLY A 140 -6.92 -8.22 10.20
N LYS A 141 -6.10 -7.25 10.60
CA LYS A 141 -6.35 -6.42 11.79
C LYS A 141 -6.29 -4.96 11.40
N LYS A 142 -7.35 -4.20 11.73
CA LYS A 142 -7.35 -2.75 11.61
C LYS A 142 -6.44 -2.13 12.68
N VAL A 143 -5.48 -1.33 12.26
CA VAL A 143 -4.48 -0.71 13.15
C VAL A 143 -4.56 0.80 13.16
N GLY A 144 -5.30 1.41 12.24
CA GLY A 144 -5.50 2.84 12.18
C GLY A 144 -6.54 3.25 11.15
N SER A 145 -6.83 4.53 11.10
CA SER A 145 -7.76 5.12 10.13
C SER A 145 -7.38 6.57 9.85
N MET A 146 -7.54 6.97 8.60
CA MET A 146 -7.27 8.32 8.11
C MET A 146 -8.52 8.88 7.47
N LYS A 147 -8.96 10.06 7.91
CA LYS A 147 -10.11 10.75 7.32
C LYS A 147 -9.66 11.83 6.34
N LEU A 148 -10.28 11.84 5.18
CA LEU A 148 -10.21 12.92 4.21
C LEU A 148 -11.59 13.56 4.13
N VAL A 149 -11.66 14.88 4.28
CA VAL A 149 -12.92 15.61 4.26
C VAL A 149 -12.99 16.51 3.03
N LYS A 150 -14.20 16.72 2.52
CA LYS A 150 -14.47 17.45 1.27
C LYS A 150 -13.92 18.89 1.26
N GLU A 151 -13.79 19.51 2.43
CA GLU A 151 -13.24 20.85 2.59
C GLU A 151 -11.71 20.89 2.48
N MET A 152 -11.03 19.73 2.47
CA MET A 152 -9.57 19.68 2.30
C MET A 152 -9.19 20.23 0.94
N PRO A 153 -8.20 21.15 0.88
CA PRO A 153 -7.71 21.65 -0.39
C PRO A 153 -7.23 20.53 -1.32
N LYS A 154 -7.59 20.60 -2.60
CA LYS A 154 -7.13 19.68 -3.65
C LYS A 154 -5.67 19.96 -4.01
N LYS A 155 -4.81 19.78 -3.05
CA LYS A 155 -3.36 19.93 -3.20
C LYS A 155 -2.64 18.89 -2.36
N LYS A 156 -1.41 18.62 -2.73
CA LYS A 156 -0.52 17.70 -2.04
C LYS A 156 -0.40 18.02 -0.56
N ARG A 157 -0.58 17.03 0.29
CA ARG A 157 -0.49 17.10 1.75
C ARG A 157 -0.10 15.75 2.32
N VAL A 158 0.26 15.73 3.59
CA VAL A 158 0.64 14.51 4.31
C VAL A 158 -0.32 14.28 5.48
N PRO A 159 -1.52 13.72 5.25
CA PRO A 159 -2.33 13.24 6.34
C PRO A 159 -1.63 12.11 7.11
N LEU A 160 -1.93 12.01 8.37
CA LEU A 160 -1.34 11.05 9.29
C LEU A 160 -2.42 10.19 9.92
N ALA A 161 -2.09 8.92 10.15
CA ALA A 161 -2.88 8.03 10.98
C ALA A 161 -2.02 7.44 12.08
N ASP A 162 -2.53 7.38 13.30
CA ASP A 162 -1.90 6.68 14.40
C ASP A 162 -1.97 5.16 14.12
N VAL A 163 -0.81 4.54 14.10
CA VAL A 163 -0.63 3.10 13.90
C VAL A 163 0.37 2.54 14.93
N SER A 164 0.39 3.13 16.13
CA SER A 164 1.37 2.82 17.18
C SER A 164 1.38 1.34 17.59
N SER A 165 0.25 0.63 17.43
CA SER A 165 0.19 -0.82 17.66
C SER A 165 1.13 -1.64 16.75
N LEU A 166 1.60 -1.09 15.63
CA LEU A 166 2.57 -1.76 14.77
C LEU A 166 3.96 -1.86 15.41
N THR A 167 4.26 -1.07 16.45
CA THR A 167 5.54 -1.16 17.19
C THR A 167 5.66 -2.45 18.00
N GLU A 168 4.56 -3.17 18.19
CA GLU A 168 4.56 -4.48 18.85
C GLU A 168 4.90 -5.63 17.88
N LEU A 169 4.85 -5.38 16.58
CA LEU A 169 5.08 -6.40 15.55
C LEU A 169 6.56 -6.71 15.39
N LYS A 170 6.85 -7.94 14.94
CA LYS A 170 8.19 -8.43 14.59
C LYS A 170 8.16 -9.06 13.21
N GLY A 171 9.22 -8.81 12.44
CA GLY A 171 9.35 -9.38 11.11
C GLY A 171 8.57 -8.63 10.04
N LYS A 172 8.26 -9.32 8.99
CA LYS A 172 7.63 -8.77 7.78
C LYS A 172 6.11 -8.88 7.84
N HIS A 173 5.43 -7.76 7.64
CA HIS A 173 3.97 -7.68 7.59
C HIS A 173 3.49 -6.89 6.38
N ALA A 174 2.39 -7.33 5.80
CA ALA A 174 1.71 -6.60 4.73
C ALA A 174 0.87 -5.45 5.31
N ILE A 175 0.85 -4.33 4.61
CA ILE A 175 0.01 -3.17 4.94
C ILE A 175 -0.98 -2.96 3.80
N TYR A 176 -2.25 -2.87 4.14
CA TYR A 176 -3.33 -2.58 3.19
C TYR A 176 -4.04 -1.29 3.57
N LEU A 177 -4.33 -0.50 2.55
CA LEU A 177 -5.16 0.69 2.62
C LEU A 177 -6.52 0.32 2.05
N VAL A 178 -7.56 0.35 2.88
CA VAL A 178 -8.94 0.05 2.47
C VAL A 178 -9.70 1.36 2.42
N ILE A 179 -10.13 1.73 1.22
CA ILE A 179 -10.77 3.02 0.96
C ILE A 179 -12.29 2.88 1.07
N SER A 180 -12.93 3.81 1.76
CA SER A 180 -14.37 3.90 1.85
C SER A 180 -14.88 5.33 1.67
N SER A 181 -16.04 5.48 1.03
CA SER A 181 -16.73 6.74 0.81
C SER A 181 -18.22 6.49 0.58
N GLU A 182 -19.05 7.47 0.88
CA GLU A 182 -20.47 7.45 0.50
C GLU A 182 -20.64 7.69 -1.01
N VAL A 183 -19.65 8.34 -1.65
CA VAL A 183 -19.64 8.63 -3.08
C VAL A 183 -18.96 7.51 -3.84
N LYS A 184 -19.74 6.56 -4.34
CA LYS A 184 -19.28 5.27 -4.86
C LYS A 184 -18.35 5.32 -6.08
N SER A 185 -18.56 6.28 -6.99
CA SER A 185 -17.89 6.28 -8.32
C SER A 185 -16.81 7.34 -8.46
N GLN A 186 -16.42 7.98 -7.37
CA GLN A 186 -15.41 9.03 -7.41
C GLN A 186 -14.19 8.67 -6.55
N SER A 187 -13.02 9.03 -7.04
CA SER A 187 -11.80 8.89 -6.28
C SER A 187 -11.82 9.79 -5.05
N VAL A 188 -11.42 9.26 -3.91
CA VAL A 188 -11.26 9.99 -2.65
C VAL A 188 -9.97 10.83 -2.66
N CYS A 189 -8.92 10.29 -3.24
CA CYS A 189 -7.61 10.95 -3.34
C CYS A 189 -6.69 10.25 -4.34
N GLU A 190 -5.61 10.93 -4.71
CA GLU A 190 -4.40 10.31 -5.25
C GLU A 190 -3.41 10.07 -4.10
N ILE A 191 -2.65 8.97 -4.15
CA ILE A 191 -1.61 8.65 -3.18
C ILE A 191 -0.26 8.68 -3.88
N HIS A 192 0.63 9.55 -3.42
CA HIS A 192 1.93 9.79 -4.03
C HIS A 192 3.05 9.02 -3.33
N THR A 193 3.07 9.06 -2.00
CA THR A 193 4.07 8.33 -1.20
C THR A 193 3.44 7.66 0.00
N ILE A 194 4.12 6.62 0.48
CA ILE A 194 3.81 5.90 1.71
C ILE A 194 5.06 5.75 2.58
N GLY A 195 4.91 5.86 3.87
CA GLY A 195 5.95 5.59 4.85
C GLY A 195 5.42 5.75 6.26
N PHE A 196 6.25 5.44 7.23
CA PHE A 196 5.90 5.62 8.63
C PHE A 196 6.88 6.62 9.24
N ARG A 197 6.44 7.34 10.27
CA ARG A 197 7.30 8.25 11.01
C ARG A 197 6.98 8.22 12.49
N LYS A 198 7.97 8.54 13.29
CA LYS A 198 7.79 8.80 14.72
C LYS A 198 7.05 10.12 14.88
N LYS A 199 6.14 10.19 15.84
CA LYS A 199 5.46 11.41 16.23
C LYS A 199 6.36 12.34 16.99
#